data_51b7dc02c1c466be198e588f0224acab
#
_entry.id   51b7dc02c1c466be198e588f0224acab
#
_cell.length_a   1.000
_cell.length_b   1.000
_cell.length_c   1.000
_cell.angle_alpha   90.00
_cell.angle_beta   90.00
_cell.angle_gamma   90.00
#
_symmetry.space_group_name_H-M   'P 1'
#
loop_
_entity.id
_entity.type
_entity.pdbx_description
1 polymer ?
#
loop_
_entity_poly.entity_id
_entity_poly.type
_entity_poly.pdbx_seq_one_letter_code
_entity_poly.pdbx_strand_id
1 'polypeptide(L)'
;SHTMPAEDTVLQARWVAGQYGYTVNYYQQNVDGSENYTLKESVHQTAAMDSVIEPELKQYTGFTAPEKAKQIIVTTDERANVADYYYTRNKYSLSWDLDGGMAVAGYTEGQVYYDTPIIAPAAVKDGNSCVWNMKIEQNMPAKDLAYKAVWTPQSYQLTMEPNGGYVTGDGELLTKTVTYGTAYDTLPKLEKEGYTFAGWYSEQEGGTEITSETLVTATGDHTIYARFIPINYKIDYYGADGA
;
A
#
# COMPACT_ATOMS: atom_id res chain seq x y z
N SER A 1 46.02 69.95 -4.02
CA SER A 1 46.75 70.65 -2.91
C SER A 1 45.72 71.12 -1.89
N HIS A 2 45.77 70.54 -0.68
CA HIS A 2 44.97 71.01 0.44
C HIS A 2 45.80 72.05 1.19
N THR A 3 45.30 73.27 1.24
CA THR A 3 45.89 74.35 2.09
C THR A 3 45.45 74.06 3.53
N MET A 4 46.44 74.01 4.44
CA MET A 4 46.21 73.97 5.89
C MET A 4 45.49 75.23 6.36
N PRO A 5 44.38 75.10 7.10
CA PRO A 5 43.74 76.26 7.75
C PRO A 5 44.66 76.89 8.80
N ALA A 6 44.44 78.17 9.12
CA ALA A 6 45.25 78.95 10.06
C ALA A 6 44.97 78.64 11.55
N GLU A 7 44.13 77.64 11.82
CA GLU A 7 43.77 77.14 13.16
C GLU A 7 44.21 75.69 13.35
N ASP A 8 44.46 75.28 14.60
CA ASP A 8 44.82 73.90 14.93
C ASP A 8 43.73 72.93 14.49
N THR A 9 44.09 72.10 13.50
CA THR A 9 43.12 71.10 12.94
C THR A 9 43.48 69.74 13.50
N VAL A 10 42.53 69.13 14.25
CA VAL A 10 42.61 67.75 14.70
C VAL A 10 42.05 66.86 13.63
N LEU A 11 42.88 66.03 12.99
CA LEU A 11 42.47 64.98 12.11
C LEU A 11 42.21 63.72 12.90
N GLN A 12 40.95 63.23 12.90
CA GLN A 12 40.59 61.93 13.48
C GLN A 12 40.49 60.87 12.37
N ALA A 13 41.26 59.81 12.51
CA ALA A 13 41.11 58.64 11.65
C ALA A 13 39.79 57.92 11.99
N ARG A 14 38.94 57.72 10.98
CA ARG A 14 37.71 56.90 11.11
C ARG A 14 37.97 55.57 10.46
N TRP A 15 38.09 54.55 11.28
CA TRP A 15 38.23 53.19 10.81
C TRP A 15 36.83 52.57 10.55
N VAL A 16 36.67 51.85 9.43
CA VAL A 16 35.49 51.07 9.10
C VAL A 16 35.92 49.61 9.09
N ALA A 17 35.20 48.75 9.80
CA ALA A 17 35.49 47.35 9.85
C ALA A 17 35.38 46.71 8.43
N GLY A 18 36.38 45.92 8.07
CA GLY A 18 36.37 45.15 6.82
C GLY A 18 35.22 44.16 6.80
N GLN A 19 34.70 43.83 5.59
CA GLN A 19 33.67 42.81 5.38
C GLN A 19 34.35 41.50 4.99
N TYR A 20 33.95 40.40 5.63
CA TYR A 20 34.49 39.08 5.39
C TYR A 20 33.36 38.08 5.19
N GLY A 21 33.62 37.05 4.35
CA GLY A 21 32.67 35.99 4.05
C GLY A 21 32.45 35.07 5.23
N TYR A 22 31.21 34.57 5.35
CA TYR A 22 30.88 33.45 6.19
C TYR A 22 29.95 32.48 5.44
N THR A 23 29.98 31.18 5.85
CA THR A 23 29.22 30.11 5.19
C THR A 23 28.30 29.43 6.21
N VAL A 24 27.09 29.19 5.80
CA VAL A 24 26.12 28.40 6.56
C VAL A 24 25.76 27.17 5.75
N ASN A 25 26.05 25.98 6.28
CA ASN A 25 25.76 24.73 5.65
C ASN A 25 24.56 24.06 6.36
N TYR A 26 23.61 23.58 5.57
CA TYR A 26 22.42 22.87 6.04
C TYR A 26 22.48 21.42 5.58
N TYR A 27 22.61 20.48 6.54
CA TYR A 27 22.71 19.06 6.30
C TYR A 27 21.42 18.37 6.70
N GLN A 28 20.98 17.38 5.92
CA GLN A 28 19.83 16.55 6.22
C GLN A 28 20.26 15.11 6.49
N GLN A 29 19.71 14.51 7.56
CA GLN A 29 19.94 13.11 7.90
C GLN A 29 19.49 12.21 6.75
N ASN A 30 20.26 11.17 6.44
CA ASN A 30 19.96 10.22 5.38
C ASN A 30 18.71 9.38 5.72
N VAL A 31 18.08 8.83 4.68
CA VAL A 31 16.82 8.08 4.80
C VAL A 31 16.95 6.76 5.55
N ASP A 32 18.16 6.20 5.62
CA ASP A 32 18.48 4.96 6.35
C ASP A 32 18.47 5.14 7.88
N GLY A 33 18.26 6.36 8.35
CA GLY A 33 18.23 6.70 9.77
C GLY A 33 19.58 6.61 10.47
N SER A 34 20.67 6.45 9.70
CA SER A 34 22.04 6.51 10.22
C SER A 34 22.37 7.91 10.75
N GLU A 35 23.50 8.04 11.46
CA GLU A 35 24.04 9.35 11.83
C GLU A 35 24.79 10.05 10.68
N ASN A 36 24.55 9.61 9.45
CA ASN A 36 25.09 10.24 8.25
C ASN A 36 24.14 11.31 7.73
N TYR A 37 24.75 12.40 7.28
CA TYR A 37 24.03 13.56 6.77
C TYR A 37 24.56 13.93 5.40
N THR A 38 23.66 14.38 4.55
CA THR A 38 23.99 14.90 3.22
C THR A 38 23.75 16.41 3.19
N LEU A 39 24.68 17.15 2.60
CA LEU A 39 24.58 18.60 2.42
C LEU A 39 23.37 18.88 1.51
N LYS A 40 22.43 19.66 2.05
CA LYS A 40 21.24 20.11 1.32
C LYS A 40 21.51 21.41 0.57
N GLU A 41 22.12 22.37 1.26
CA GLU A 41 22.48 23.65 0.68
C GLU A 41 23.57 24.35 1.49
N SER A 42 24.32 25.24 0.84
CA SER A 42 25.26 26.19 1.45
C SER A 42 24.84 27.60 1.11
N VAL A 43 24.87 28.47 2.11
CA VAL A 43 24.59 29.92 1.93
C VAL A 43 25.85 30.70 2.30
N HIS A 44 26.29 31.53 1.37
CA HIS A 44 27.47 32.41 1.57
C HIS A 44 27.00 33.85 1.73
N GLN A 45 27.48 34.53 2.77
CA GLN A 45 27.15 35.91 3.08
C GLN A 45 28.39 36.63 3.58
N THR A 46 28.30 37.95 3.77
CA THR A 46 29.38 38.76 4.32
C THR A 46 28.92 39.54 5.55
N ALA A 47 29.81 39.75 6.48
CA ALA A 47 29.57 40.61 7.65
C ALA A 47 30.84 41.30 8.11
N ALA A 48 30.71 42.32 8.97
CA ALA A 48 31.84 43.08 9.49
C ALA A 48 32.73 42.21 10.37
N MET A 49 34.03 42.43 10.32
CA MET A 49 34.99 41.82 11.24
C MET A 49 34.54 41.97 12.70
N ASP A 50 34.77 40.95 13.52
CA ASP A 50 34.40 40.84 14.95
C ASP A 50 32.90 40.91 15.23
N SER A 51 32.04 40.93 14.19
CA SER A 51 30.60 40.78 14.41
C SER A 51 30.25 39.36 14.83
N VAL A 52 29.24 39.22 15.72
CA VAL A 52 28.64 37.95 16.11
C VAL A 52 27.40 37.73 15.26
N ILE A 53 27.44 36.72 14.44
CA ILE A 53 26.32 36.32 13.57
C ILE A 53 25.67 35.09 14.15
N GLU A 54 24.34 35.09 14.22
CA GLU A 54 23.51 33.94 14.56
C GLU A 54 22.63 33.61 13.35
N PRO A 55 23.10 32.74 12.43
CA PRO A 55 22.36 32.42 11.21
C PRO A 55 21.02 31.75 11.52
N GLU A 56 19.99 32.08 10.74
CA GLU A 56 18.65 31.59 10.91
C GLU A 56 18.54 30.06 10.68
N LEU A 57 17.79 29.39 11.55
CA LEU A 57 17.40 27.99 11.36
C LEU A 57 16.25 27.91 10.35
N LYS A 58 16.51 27.31 9.21
CA LYS A 58 15.50 27.08 8.17
C LYS A 58 14.50 26.00 8.59
N GLN A 59 13.33 25.99 7.97
CA GLN A 59 12.34 24.93 8.14
C GLN A 59 12.36 24.02 6.90
N TYR A 60 12.51 22.71 7.14
CA TYR A 60 12.42 21.69 6.09
C TYR A 60 11.31 20.69 6.43
N THR A 61 10.40 20.47 5.47
CA THR A 61 9.34 19.47 5.62
C THR A 61 9.93 18.11 5.92
N GLY A 62 9.42 17.45 6.97
CA GLY A 62 9.88 16.13 7.38
C GLY A 62 11.18 16.10 8.18
N PHE A 63 11.69 17.26 8.61
CA PHE A 63 12.89 17.37 9.41
C PHE A 63 12.69 18.24 10.64
N THR A 64 13.41 17.92 11.69
CA THR A 64 13.53 18.71 12.91
C THR A 64 14.85 19.47 12.88
N ALA A 65 14.77 20.79 13.06
CA ALA A 65 15.94 21.65 13.17
C ALA A 65 16.73 21.39 14.47
N PRO A 66 18.04 21.76 14.52
CA PRO A 66 18.79 21.80 15.78
C PRO A 66 18.10 22.71 16.82
N GLU A 67 18.23 22.38 18.09
CA GLU A 67 17.58 23.15 19.18
C GLU A 67 18.07 24.62 19.26
N LYS A 68 19.32 24.87 18.88
CA LYS A 68 19.94 26.20 18.96
C LYS A 68 20.71 26.53 17.70
N ALA A 69 20.62 27.77 17.28
CA ALA A 69 21.49 28.34 16.27
C ALA A 69 22.95 28.41 16.79
N LYS A 70 23.91 28.23 15.88
CA LYS A 70 25.33 28.42 16.17
C LYS A 70 25.69 29.90 15.99
N GLN A 71 26.52 30.42 16.89
CA GLN A 71 27.09 31.73 16.70
C GLN A 71 28.42 31.65 15.93
N ILE A 72 28.62 32.56 14.98
CA ILE A 72 29.86 32.74 14.26
C ILE A 72 30.43 34.11 14.67
N ILE A 73 31.69 34.16 15.15
CA ILE A 73 32.43 35.39 15.28
C ILE A 73 33.21 35.56 13.97
N VAL A 74 32.90 36.61 13.21
CA VAL A 74 33.47 36.81 11.88
C VAL A 74 34.94 37.25 12.01
N THR A 75 35.83 36.47 11.42
CA THR A 75 37.28 36.70 11.38
C THR A 75 37.77 36.91 9.97
N THR A 76 39.05 37.28 9.82
CA THR A 76 39.73 37.42 8.51
C THR A 76 39.91 36.04 7.81
N ASP A 77 39.86 34.93 8.55
CA ASP A 77 39.91 33.60 7.98
C ASP A 77 38.47 33.11 7.66
N GLU A 78 38.04 33.36 6.44
CA GLU A 78 36.70 32.98 5.96
C GLU A 78 36.43 31.48 6.04
N ARG A 79 37.48 30.62 6.06
CA ARG A 79 37.33 29.17 6.23
C ARG A 79 36.90 28.76 7.64
N ALA A 80 37.22 29.62 8.63
CA ALA A 80 36.81 29.43 10.02
C ALA A 80 35.39 29.97 10.28
N ASN A 81 34.90 30.86 9.42
CA ASN A 81 33.59 31.50 9.55
C ASN A 81 32.48 30.57 9.01
N VAL A 82 32.27 29.41 9.64
CA VAL A 82 31.32 28.37 9.17
C VAL A 82 30.37 27.92 10.28
N ALA A 83 29.07 27.88 9.98
CA ALA A 83 28.08 27.21 10.80
C ALA A 83 27.50 26.03 10.03
N ASP A 84 27.56 24.82 10.62
CA ASP A 84 26.95 23.62 10.10
C ASP A 84 25.73 23.28 10.93
N TYR A 85 24.56 23.14 10.28
CA TYR A 85 23.30 22.75 10.88
C TYR A 85 22.88 21.37 10.40
N TYR A 86 22.62 20.45 11.35
CA TYR A 86 22.24 19.07 11.11
C TYR A 86 20.77 18.87 11.45
N TYR A 87 19.97 18.57 10.46
CA TYR A 87 18.53 18.38 10.55
C TYR A 87 18.20 16.89 10.69
N THR A 88 17.54 16.53 11.77
CA THR A 88 17.12 15.15 12.04
C THR A 88 15.86 14.82 11.24
N ARG A 89 15.85 13.68 10.55
CA ARG A 89 14.71 13.20 9.78
C ARG A 89 13.64 12.67 10.70
N ASN A 90 12.41 13.15 10.54
CA ASN A 90 11.27 12.74 11.36
C ASN A 90 10.74 11.36 10.95
N LYS A 91 10.10 10.67 11.90
CA LYS A 91 9.36 9.43 11.64
C LYS A 91 7.86 9.68 11.70
N TYR A 92 7.14 8.91 10.90
CA TYR A 92 5.68 8.92 10.85
C TYR A 92 5.16 7.49 10.87
N SER A 93 3.96 7.30 11.40
CA SER A 93 3.31 5.99 11.47
C SER A 93 2.80 5.55 10.11
N LEU A 94 3.11 4.31 9.73
CA LEU A 94 2.53 3.63 8.58
C LEU A 94 1.87 2.35 9.04
N SER A 95 0.58 2.18 8.75
CA SER A 95 -0.18 0.99 9.14
C SER A 95 -1.04 0.45 7.99
N TRP A 96 -1.29 -0.87 8.03
CA TRP A 96 -2.09 -1.62 7.07
C TRP A 96 -3.18 -2.40 7.79
N ASP A 97 -4.44 -2.01 7.61
CA ASP A 97 -5.60 -2.80 8.04
C ASP A 97 -5.96 -3.79 6.91
N LEU A 98 -5.75 -5.06 7.14
CA LEU A 98 -6.00 -6.11 6.16
C LEU A 98 -7.47 -6.58 6.12
N ASP A 99 -8.32 -6.08 7.01
CA ASP A 99 -9.76 -6.39 7.05
C ASP A 99 -10.06 -7.90 6.91
N GLY A 100 -9.38 -8.69 7.73
CA GLY A 100 -9.51 -10.16 7.77
C GLY A 100 -8.74 -10.92 6.67
N GLY A 101 -7.93 -10.24 5.87
CA GLY A 101 -6.96 -10.88 4.99
C GLY A 101 -5.62 -11.13 5.68
N MET A 102 -4.68 -11.68 4.94
CA MET A 102 -3.28 -11.90 5.35
C MET A 102 -2.34 -11.12 4.45
N ALA A 103 -1.18 -10.73 4.98
CA ALA A 103 -0.11 -10.10 4.21
C ALA A 103 1.08 -11.04 4.06
N VAL A 104 1.70 -11.04 2.87
CA VAL A 104 3.01 -11.65 2.67
C VAL A 104 4.07 -10.70 3.22
N ALA A 105 5.07 -11.22 3.92
CA ALA A 105 6.16 -10.45 4.52
C ALA A 105 6.97 -9.65 3.49
N GLY A 106 7.71 -8.64 3.96
CA GLY A 106 8.59 -7.81 3.12
C GLY A 106 8.02 -6.45 2.74
N TYR A 107 7.01 -5.96 3.45
CA TYR A 107 6.42 -4.64 3.28
C TYR A 107 6.90 -3.66 4.36
N THR A 108 6.66 -2.37 4.13
CA THR A 108 7.03 -1.29 5.05
C THR A 108 5.89 -1.03 6.04
N GLU A 109 6.18 -0.99 7.34
CA GLU A 109 5.20 -0.65 8.39
C GLU A 109 5.86 -0.06 9.64
N GLY A 110 5.05 0.44 10.56
CA GLY A 110 5.48 1.00 11.84
C GLY A 110 5.97 2.43 11.75
N GLN A 111 7.02 2.76 12.49
CA GLN A 111 7.64 4.09 12.50
C GLN A 111 8.64 4.21 11.36
N VAL A 112 8.25 4.89 10.29
CA VAL A 112 8.98 5.01 9.03
C VAL A 112 9.53 6.43 8.89
N TYR A 113 10.80 6.57 8.52
CA TYR A 113 11.39 7.88 8.26
C TYR A 113 10.74 8.57 7.07
N TYR A 114 10.58 9.89 7.17
CA TYR A 114 10.16 10.74 6.06
C TYR A 114 10.95 10.41 4.78
N ASP A 115 10.25 10.37 3.65
CA ASP A 115 10.82 10.10 2.32
C ASP A 115 11.38 8.67 2.10
N THR A 116 11.17 7.74 3.04
CA THR A 116 11.48 6.31 2.82
C THR A 116 10.50 5.73 1.80
N PRO A 117 10.97 4.94 0.81
CA PRO A 117 10.09 4.24 -0.10
C PRO A 117 9.10 3.32 0.63
N ILE A 118 7.83 3.37 0.23
CA ILE A 118 6.77 2.52 0.79
C ILE A 118 6.61 1.28 -0.08
N ILE A 119 6.80 0.11 0.53
CA ILE A 119 6.50 -1.19 -0.07
C ILE A 119 5.18 -1.66 0.53
N ALA A 120 4.14 -1.77 -0.30
CA ALA A 120 2.84 -2.26 0.13
C ALA A 120 2.85 -3.77 0.33
N PRO A 121 2.08 -4.31 1.31
CA PRO A 121 1.91 -5.75 1.45
C PRO A 121 1.15 -6.33 0.26
N ALA A 122 1.57 -7.51 -0.19
CA ALA A 122 0.73 -8.36 -1.02
C ALA A 122 -0.35 -8.97 -0.11
N ALA A 123 -1.53 -8.34 -0.10
CA ALA A 123 -2.64 -8.79 0.72
C ALA A 123 -3.42 -9.90 0.01
N VAL A 124 -3.74 -10.98 0.74
CA VAL A 124 -4.45 -12.15 0.23
C VAL A 124 -5.64 -12.51 1.12
N LYS A 125 -6.74 -12.89 0.50
CA LYS A 125 -7.93 -13.42 1.13
C LYS A 125 -8.63 -14.35 0.13
N ASP A 126 -8.94 -15.58 0.55
CA ASP A 126 -9.49 -16.60 -0.32
C ASP A 126 -10.70 -16.08 -1.12
N GLY A 127 -10.70 -16.37 -2.42
CA GLY A 127 -11.77 -15.99 -3.34
C GLY A 127 -12.01 -14.49 -3.50
N ASN A 128 -11.10 -13.63 -3.05
CA ASN A 128 -11.25 -12.19 -3.14
C ASN A 128 -10.05 -11.53 -3.84
N SER A 129 -10.30 -10.41 -4.50
CA SER A 129 -9.28 -9.47 -4.95
C SER A 129 -9.18 -8.30 -3.98
N CYS A 130 -7.97 -7.75 -3.82
CA CYS A 130 -7.69 -6.63 -2.92
C CYS A 130 -7.42 -5.35 -3.71
N VAL A 131 -8.03 -4.25 -3.27
CA VAL A 131 -7.57 -2.90 -3.57
C VAL A 131 -7.44 -2.13 -2.25
N TRP A 132 -6.59 -1.11 -2.21
CA TRP A 132 -6.45 -0.26 -1.04
C TRP A 132 -7.47 0.88 -1.08
N ASN A 133 -7.97 1.31 0.07
CA ASN A 133 -8.98 2.37 0.22
C ASN A 133 -8.53 3.73 -0.35
N MET A 134 -7.23 3.91 -0.56
CA MET A 134 -6.64 5.09 -1.17
C MET A 134 -5.39 4.71 -1.97
N LYS A 135 -4.95 5.61 -2.87
CA LYS A 135 -3.71 5.43 -3.62
C LYS A 135 -2.52 5.35 -2.67
N ILE A 136 -1.67 4.34 -2.87
CA ILE A 136 -0.44 4.19 -2.09
C ILE A 136 0.57 5.26 -2.52
N GLU A 137 1.09 5.99 -1.55
CA GLU A 137 2.19 6.93 -1.75
C GLU A 137 3.48 6.18 -2.09
N GLN A 138 4.31 6.78 -2.93
CA GLN A 138 5.59 6.18 -3.31
C GLN A 138 6.60 6.22 -2.17
N ASN A 139 6.67 7.35 -1.45
CA ASN A 139 7.54 7.56 -0.31
C ASN A 139 6.73 8.06 0.88
N MET A 140 7.24 7.86 2.11
CA MET A 140 6.61 8.30 3.35
C MET A 140 6.51 9.82 3.41
N PRO A 141 5.29 10.40 3.38
CA PRO A 141 5.10 11.85 3.51
C PRO A 141 5.32 12.32 4.95
N ALA A 142 5.32 13.66 5.15
CA ALA A 142 5.43 14.27 6.49
C ALA A 142 4.09 14.20 7.26
N LYS A 143 3.47 13.03 7.30
CA LYS A 143 2.23 12.74 8.04
C LYS A 143 2.07 11.22 8.22
N ASP A 144 1.27 10.81 9.18
CA ASP A 144 0.88 9.42 9.37
C ASP A 144 0.00 8.92 8.22
N LEU A 145 0.16 7.64 7.87
CA LEU A 145 -0.63 6.94 6.86
C LEU A 145 -1.27 5.68 7.45
N ALA A 146 -2.53 5.48 7.14
CA ALA A 146 -3.28 4.28 7.46
C ALA A 146 -4.03 3.80 6.22
N TYR A 147 -3.62 2.67 5.67
CA TYR A 147 -4.29 2.02 4.54
C TYR A 147 -5.20 0.91 5.03
N LYS A 148 -6.33 0.75 4.35
CA LYS A 148 -7.27 -0.34 4.60
C LYS A 148 -7.51 -1.13 3.33
N ALA A 149 -7.44 -2.46 3.43
CA ALA A 149 -7.80 -3.36 2.34
C ALA A 149 -9.31 -3.29 2.08
N VAL A 150 -9.67 -3.25 0.81
CA VAL A 150 -11.05 -3.36 0.32
C VAL A 150 -11.13 -4.62 -0.52
N TRP A 151 -11.87 -5.61 -0.04
CA TRP A 151 -12.00 -6.91 -0.65
C TRP A 151 -13.22 -6.96 -1.57
N THR A 152 -13.02 -7.51 -2.76
CA THR A 152 -14.10 -7.78 -3.71
C THR A 152 -14.12 -9.27 -4.01
N PRO A 153 -15.24 -9.98 -3.75
CA PRO A 153 -15.39 -11.39 -4.11
C PRO A 153 -15.17 -11.59 -5.61
N GLN A 154 -14.39 -12.61 -5.96
CA GLN A 154 -14.12 -12.97 -7.35
C GLN A 154 -15.23 -13.86 -7.91
N SER A 155 -15.44 -13.79 -9.21
CA SER A 155 -16.38 -14.63 -9.92
C SER A 155 -15.64 -15.65 -10.78
N TYR A 156 -16.21 -16.85 -10.87
CA TYR A 156 -15.63 -18.02 -11.53
C TYR A 156 -16.66 -18.66 -12.45
N GLN A 157 -16.17 -19.38 -13.45
CA GLN A 157 -17.01 -20.16 -14.35
C GLN A 157 -17.39 -21.49 -13.66
N LEU A 158 -18.69 -21.72 -13.48
CA LEU A 158 -19.25 -23.01 -13.10
C LEU A 158 -19.61 -23.79 -14.35
N THR A 159 -19.14 -25.04 -14.44
CA THR A 159 -19.57 -26.01 -15.42
C THR A 159 -20.46 -27.07 -14.72
N MET A 160 -21.58 -27.42 -15.30
CA MET A 160 -22.51 -28.43 -14.79
C MET A 160 -22.46 -29.65 -15.70
N GLU A 161 -21.80 -30.72 -15.26
CA GLU A 161 -21.66 -31.97 -16.02
C GLU A 161 -22.92 -32.82 -15.86
N PRO A 162 -23.71 -33.05 -16.96
CA PRO A 162 -25.03 -33.68 -16.85
C PRO A 162 -24.99 -35.19 -16.68
N ASN A 163 -23.86 -35.86 -16.83
CA ASN A 163 -23.72 -37.33 -16.70
C ASN A 163 -24.75 -38.11 -17.47
N GLY A 164 -25.04 -37.68 -18.71
CA GLY A 164 -26.01 -38.29 -19.62
C GLY A 164 -27.46 -37.91 -19.35
N GLY A 165 -27.72 -36.96 -18.44
CA GLY A 165 -29.00 -36.27 -18.32
C GLY A 165 -29.14 -35.14 -19.32
N TYR A 166 -30.33 -34.58 -19.45
CA TYR A 166 -30.63 -33.43 -20.30
C TYR A 166 -31.58 -32.47 -19.57
N VAL A 167 -31.51 -31.22 -19.91
CA VAL A 167 -32.43 -30.19 -19.41
C VAL A 167 -33.69 -30.19 -20.23
N THR A 168 -34.87 -30.17 -19.61
CA THR A 168 -36.15 -30.03 -20.27
C THR A 168 -36.55 -28.57 -20.39
N GLY A 169 -36.83 -28.09 -21.61
CA GLY A 169 -37.20 -26.70 -21.92
C GLY A 169 -36.23 -26.02 -22.86
N ASP A 170 -36.34 -24.68 -23.00
CA ASP A 170 -35.52 -23.87 -23.93
C ASP A 170 -34.08 -23.72 -23.42
N GLY A 171 -33.35 -24.84 -23.29
CA GLY A 171 -31.90 -24.90 -23.21
C GLY A 171 -31.26 -24.03 -22.12
N GLU A 172 -31.46 -24.31 -20.85
CA GLU A 172 -30.60 -23.75 -19.82
C GLU A 172 -29.15 -24.16 -20.08
N LEU A 173 -28.26 -23.14 -20.09
CA LEU A 173 -26.83 -23.36 -20.26
C LEU A 173 -26.31 -24.17 -19.07
N LEU A 174 -25.58 -25.26 -19.34
CA LEU A 174 -24.88 -26.06 -18.31
C LEU A 174 -23.58 -25.35 -17.85
N THR A 175 -23.54 -24.05 -18.03
CA THR A 175 -22.44 -23.17 -17.55
C THR A 175 -23.01 -21.85 -17.06
N LYS A 176 -22.49 -21.33 -15.96
CA LYS A 176 -22.84 -20.02 -15.47
C LYS A 176 -21.69 -19.40 -14.66
N THR A 177 -21.70 -18.08 -14.51
CA THR A 177 -20.78 -17.39 -13.59
C THR A 177 -21.34 -17.45 -12.17
N VAL A 178 -20.49 -17.82 -11.21
CA VAL A 178 -20.79 -17.83 -9.77
C VAL A 178 -19.79 -16.95 -9.03
N THR A 179 -20.22 -16.36 -7.90
CA THR A 179 -19.36 -15.45 -7.12
C THR A 179 -18.99 -16.10 -5.79
N TYR A 180 -17.73 -16.05 -5.42
CA TYR A 180 -17.24 -16.56 -4.14
C TYR A 180 -18.05 -16.03 -2.95
N GLY A 181 -18.41 -16.90 -2.03
CA GLY A 181 -19.15 -16.57 -0.82
C GLY A 181 -20.64 -16.31 -1.02
N THR A 182 -21.16 -16.30 -2.24
CA THR A 182 -22.60 -16.27 -2.53
C THR A 182 -23.17 -17.67 -2.74
N ALA A 183 -24.47 -17.83 -2.67
CA ALA A 183 -25.13 -19.09 -3.00
C ALA A 183 -24.99 -19.43 -4.50
N TYR A 184 -24.98 -20.74 -4.82
CA TYR A 184 -25.03 -21.19 -6.22
C TYR A 184 -26.29 -20.73 -6.95
N ASP A 185 -27.35 -20.38 -6.21
CA ASP A 185 -28.62 -19.94 -6.78
C ASP A 185 -29.25 -21.05 -7.66
N THR A 186 -30.12 -20.71 -8.59
CA THR A 186 -30.85 -21.67 -9.38
C THR A 186 -29.94 -22.68 -10.10
N LEU A 187 -30.15 -23.96 -9.86
CA LEU A 187 -29.51 -25.08 -10.55
C LEU A 187 -30.56 -25.85 -11.33
N PRO A 188 -30.33 -26.22 -12.60
CA PRO A 188 -31.31 -26.93 -13.41
C PRO A 188 -31.59 -28.32 -12.87
N LYS A 189 -32.82 -28.76 -12.98
CA LYS A 189 -33.20 -30.17 -12.79
C LYS A 189 -33.06 -30.90 -14.11
N LEU A 190 -32.44 -32.07 -14.07
CA LEU A 190 -32.21 -32.88 -15.28
C LEU A 190 -33.17 -34.06 -15.34
N GLU A 191 -33.43 -34.52 -16.56
CA GLU A 191 -34.10 -35.78 -16.84
C GLU A 191 -33.13 -36.77 -17.47
N LYS A 192 -33.32 -38.06 -17.16
CA LYS A 192 -32.60 -39.19 -17.73
C LYS A 192 -33.53 -40.38 -17.75
N GLU A 193 -33.72 -41.00 -18.93
CA GLU A 193 -34.62 -42.13 -19.09
C GLU A 193 -34.24 -43.32 -18.18
N GLY A 194 -35.18 -43.83 -17.44
CA GLY A 194 -34.98 -44.93 -16.48
C GLY A 194 -34.32 -44.51 -15.15
N TYR A 195 -34.17 -43.24 -14.89
CA TYR A 195 -33.53 -42.73 -13.66
C TYR A 195 -34.31 -41.56 -13.04
N THR A 196 -34.13 -41.41 -11.74
CA THR A 196 -34.57 -40.23 -10.98
C THR A 196 -33.36 -39.33 -10.72
N PHE A 197 -33.47 -38.01 -11.00
CA PHE A 197 -32.44 -37.04 -10.68
C PHE A 197 -32.27 -36.90 -9.17
N ALA A 198 -31.05 -37.17 -8.69
CA ALA A 198 -30.72 -37.16 -7.26
C ALA A 198 -30.15 -35.81 -6.78
N GLY A 199 -29.69 -34.93 -7.70
CA GLY A 199 -29.11 -33.65 -7.36
C GLY A 199 -27.76 -33.38 -8.04
N TRP A 200 -27.17 -32.23 -7.74
CA TRP A 200 -25.83 -31.84 -8.14
C TRP A 200 -24.85 -32.12 -7.02
N TYR A 201 -23.64 -32.53 -7.36
CA TYR A 201 -22.59 -32.89 -6.38
C TYR A 201 -21.24 -32.28 -6.77
N SER A 202 -20.39 -32.03 -5.78
CA SER A 202 -19.06 -31.42 -5.99
C SER A 202 -18.07 -32.33 -6.72
N GLU A 203 -18.32 -33.63 -6.76
CA GLU A 203 -17.48 -34.64 -7.42
C GLU A 203 -18.34 -35.67 -8.15
N GLN A 204 -17.77 -36.32 -9.16
CA GLN A 204 -18.47 -37.34 -9.94
C GLN A 204 -18.87 -38.54 -9.08
N GLU A 205 -17.99 -38.93 -8.17
CA GLU A 205 -18.24 -39.99 -7.19
C GLU A 205 -17.87 -39.50 -5.78
N GLY A 206 -18.67 -39.73 -4.77
CA GLY A 206 -18.47 -39.13 -3.43
C GLY A 206 -18.78 -37.63 -3.43
N GLY A 207 -18.03 -36.80 -2.72
CA GLY A 207 -18.26 -35.36 -2.62
C GLY A 207 -19.53 -34.97 -1.86
N THR A 208 -19.85 -33.70 -1.84
CA THR A 208 -20.99 -33.11 -1.13
C THR A 208 -22.09 -32.69 -2.12
N GLU A 209 -23.34 -32.78 -1.69
CA GLU A 209 -24.47 -32.27 -2.46
C GLU A 209 -24.38 -30.73 -2.57
N ILE A 210 -24.61 -30.21 -3.77
CA ILE A 210 -24.65 -28.78 -4.09
C ILE A 210 -26.11 -28.40 -4.36
N THR A 211 -26.65 -27.56 -3.52
CA THR A 211 -28.00 -27.00 -3.64
C THR A 211 -27.97 -25.53 -4.05
N SER A 212 -29.13 -24.97 -4.35
CA SER A 212 -29.27 -23.53 -4.63
C SER A 212 -28.80 -22.63 -3.46
N GLU A 213 -28.82 -23.15 -2.22
CA GLU A 213 -28.44 -22.44 -1.01
C GLU A 213 -26.96 -22.66 -0.62
N THR A 214 -26.30 -23.65 -1.22
CA THR A 214 -24.88 -23.92 -0.97
C THR A 214 -24.04 -22.72 -1.37
N LEU A 215 -23.12 -22.30 -0.48
CA LEU A 215 -22.22 -21.19 -0.78
C LEU A 215 -21.06 -21.65 -1.68
N VAL A 216 -20.68 -20.80 -2.62
CA VAL A 216 -19.51 -21.00 -3.48
C VAL A 216 -18.24 -20.80 -2.64
N THR A 217 -17.48 -21.87 -2.44
CA THR A 217 -16.20 -21.86 -1.70
C THR A 217 -15.01 -22.17 -2.60
N ALA A 218 -15.25 -22.53 -3.87
CA ALA A 218 -14.19 -22.72 -4.86
C ALA A 218 -13.51 -21.38 -5.19
N THR A 219 -12.19 -21.38 -5.28
CA THR A 219 -11.35 -20.23 -5.59
C THR A 219 -10.86 -20.22 -7.03
N GLY A 220 -11.60 -20.86 -7.93
CA GLY A 220 -11.33 -20.98 -9.37
C GLY A 220 -12.54 -21.52 -10.11
N ASP A 221 -12.39 -21.63 -11.43
CA ASP A 221 -13.37 -22.31 -12.27
C ASP A 221 -13.52 -23.75 -11.81
N HIS A 222 -14.75 -24.27 -11.75
CA HIS A 222 -15.02 -25.59 -11.21
C HIS A 222 -16.24 -26.23 -11.86
N THR A 223 -16.36 -27.56 -11.64
CA THR A 223 -17.42 -28.38 -12.19
C THR A 223 -18.22 -29.02 -11.07
N ILE A 224 -19.55 -29.07 -11.22
CA ILE A 224 -20.45 -29.90 -10.41
C ILE A 224 -21.07 -30.96 -11.32
N TYR A 225 -21.46 -32.11 -10.72
CA TYR A 225 -21.83 -33.31 -11.42
C TYR A 225 -23.25 -33.73 -11.07
N ALA A 226 -24.07 -34.01 -12.09
CA ALA A 226 -25.40 -34.58 -11.90
C ALA A 226 -25.29 -36.02 -11.43
N ARG A 227 -26.15 -36.42 -10.48
CA ARG A 227 -26.33 -37.82 -10.07
C ARG A 227 -27.74 -38.27 -10.29
N PHE A 228 -27.87 -39.59 -10.56
CA PHE A 228 -29.14 -40.23 -10.88
C PHE A 228 -29.23 -41.55 -10.14
N ILE A 229 -30.45 -41.90 -9.71
CA ILE A 229 -30.79 -43.15 -9.08
C ILE A 229 -31.62 -43.96 -10.08
N PRO A 230 -31.25 -45.22 -10.40
CA PRO A 230 -32.05 -46.08 -11.28
C PRO A 230 -33.48 -46.31 -10.75
N ILE A 231 -34.45 -46.22 -11.65
CA ILE A 231 -35.82 -46.55 -11.31
C ILE A 231 -35.96 -48.08 -11.40
N ASN A 232 -36.35 -48.70 -10.29
CA ASN A 232 -36.61 -50.15 -10.26
C ASN A 232 -38.04 -50.42 -10.71
N TYR A 233 -38.18 -51.24 -11.72
CA TYR A 233 -39.45 -51.70 -12.20
C TYR A 233 -39.70 -53.17 -11.73
N LYS A 234 -40.92 -53.48 -11.25
CA LYS A 234 -41.36 -54.83 -10.97
C LYS A 234 -42.01 -55.36 -12.20
N ILE A 235 -41.57 -56.51 -12.66
CA ILE A 235 -42.23 -57.25 -13.77
C ILE A 235 -43.01 -58.39 -13.14
N ASP A 236 -44.36 -58.37 -13.24
CA ASP A 236 -45.19 -59.42 -12.85
C ASP A 236 -45.52 -60.27 -14.11
N TYR A 237 -45.16 -61.53 -14.04
CA TYR A 237 -45.48 -62.50 -15.14
C TYR A 237 -46.82 -63.14 -14.85
N TYR A 238 -47.75 -62.98 -15.78
CA TYR A 238 -49.01 -63.69 -15.74
C TYR A 238 -48.92 -64.88 -16.71
N GLY A 239 -49.20 -66.08 -16.20
CA GLY A 239 -49.29 -67.28 -17.01
C GLY A 239 -50.46 -67.18 -18.02
N ALA A 240 -50.37 -67.93 -19.13
CA ALA A 240 -51.39 -67.95 -20.17
C ALA A 240 -52.78 -68.35 -19.68
N ASP A 241 -52.84 -68.85 -18.46
CA ASP A 241 -54.08 -69.44 -17.83
C ASP A 241 -54.78 -68.50 -16.84
N GLY A 242 -54.28 -67.23 -16.72
CA GLY A 242 -54.92 -66.21 -15.89
C GLY A 242 -54.95 -66.47 -14.40
N ALA A 243 -54.03 -67.29 -13.84
CA ALA A 243 -53.88 -67.60 -12.43
C ALA A 243 -52.56 -66.93 -11.87
#